data_406cf72e4c0369bd070348fcd2b81b10
#
_entry.id   406cf72e4c0369bd070348fcd2b81b10
#
_cell.length_a   1.000
_cell.length_b   1.000
_cell.length_c   1.000
_cell.angle_alpha   90.00
_cell.angle_beta   90.00
_cell.angle_gamma   90.00
#
_symmetry.space_group_name_H-M   'P 1'
#
loop_
_entity.id
_entity.type
_entity.pdbx_description
1 polymer ?
#
loop_
_entity_poly.entity_id
_entity_poly.type
_entity_poly.pdbx_seq_one_letter_code
_entity_poly.pdbx_strand_id
1 'polypeptide(L)'
;MWAYADLCNRLFQAVNQASQFKDLKIYYFHNCFYDQLFTAPQCKWEDKVSTEWVLHNLKPEYKVIVVGDATMGPAELLEPGGTLDYDHENDKAGIDWIKTLKKRFTSAVWLNPLHEKLWDYDASTRTIQIIREQFPMFPLTVQGLEAAIKELRKGEA
;
A
#
# COMPACT_ATOMS: atom_id res chain seq x y z
N MET A 1 5.77 12.88 -3.35
CA MET A 1 4.91 11.84 -2.71
C MET A 1 3.84 12.41 -1.78
N TRP A 2 4.06 13.51 -1.09
CA TRP A 2 3.10 14.20 -0.19
C TRP A 2 1.79 14.64 -0.86
N ALA A 3 1.84 15.00 -2.15
CA ALA A 3 0.67 15.47 -2.89
C ALA A 3 -0.45 14.43 -3.02
N TYR A 4 -0.12 13.14 -2.99
CA TYR A 4 -1.11 12.07 -3.12
C TYR A 4 -1.75 11.68 -1.78
N ALA A 5 -1.06 11.85 -0.66
CA ALA A 5 -1.60 11.47 0.65
C ALA A 5 -2.85 12.29 1.01
N ASP A 6 -2.85 13.60 0.74
CA ASP A 6 -4.00 14.46 1.00
C ASP A 6 -5.18 14.14 0.07
N LEU A 7 -4.89 13.88 -1.22
CA LEU A 7 -5.90 13.44 -2.18
C LEU A 7 -6.53 12.10 -1.75
N CYS A 8 -5.70 11.14 -1.33
CA CYS A 8 -6.16 9.85 -0.85
C CYS A 8 -7.02 9.99 0.40
N ASN A 9 -6.60 10.80 1.36
CA ASN A 9 -7.39 11.04 2.58
C ASN A 9 -8.76 11.62 2.27
N ARG A 10 -8.84 12.62 1.39
CA ARG A 10 -10.13 13.21 0.96
C ARG A 10 -11.00 12.20 0.23
N LEU A 11 -10.39 11.39 -0.66
CA LEU A 11 -11.10 10.36 -1.39
C LEU A 11 -11.67 9.30 -0.44
N PHE A 12 -10.85 8.80 0.49
CA PHE A 12 -11.28 7.80 1.47
C PHE A 12 -12.28 8.35 2.48
N GLN A 13 -12.16 9.61 2.89
CA GLN A 13 -13.18 10.26 3.73
C GLN A 13 -14.52 10.36 3.00
N ALA A 14 -14.51 10.76 1.72
CA ALA A 14 -15.72 10.82 0.91
C ALA A 14 -16.35 9.43 0.73
N VAL A 15 -15.55 8.41 0.44
CA VAL A 15 -16.00 7.02 0.32
C VAL A 15 -16.52 6.48 1.65
N ASN A 16 -15.86 6.79 2.76
CA ASN A 16 -16.31 6.38 4.10
C ASN A 16 -17.67 6.99 4.43
N GLN A 17 -17.88 8.27 4.14
CA GLN A 17 -19.16 8.93 4.32
C GLN A 17 -20.28 8.32 3.44
N ALA A 18 -19.93 7.96 2.19
CA ALA A 18 -20.88 7.38 1.24
C ALA A 18 -21.16 5.89 1.49
N SER A 19 -20.18 5.12 1.96
CA SER A 19 -20.22 3.66 2.04
C SER A 19 -20.43 3.11 3.44
N GLN A 20 -20.49 3.95 4.47
CA GLN A 20 -20.67 3.56 5.88
C GLN A 20 -19.68 2.48 6.33
N PHE A 21 -18.38 2.67 6.08
CA PHE A 21 -17.35 1.80 6.63
C PHE A 21 -17.47 1.77 8.16
N LYS A 22 -17.51 0.57 8.74
CA LYS A 22 -17.67 0.40 10.19
C LYS A 22 -16.45 0.84 10.98
N ASP A 23 -15.26 0.66 10.39
CA ASP A 23 -13.98 1.01 10.99
C ASP A 23 -12.95 1.25 9.88
N LEU A 24 -12.34 2.41 9.86
CA LEU A 24 -11.29 2.78 8.91
C LEU A 24 -9.99 3.06 9.69
N LYS A 25 -8.95 2.28 9.41
CA LYS A 25 -7.60 2.48 9.90
C LYS A 25 -6.71 2.96 8.77
N ILE A 26 -5.99 4.05 8.96
CA ILE A 26 -5.10 4.64 7.97
C ILE A 26 -3.68 4.61 8.51
N TYR A 27 -2.77 4.06 7.70
CA TYR A 27 -1.34 4.05 7.96
C TYR A 27 -0.60 4.59 6.74
N TYR A 28 0.55 5.16 6.97
CA TYR A 28 1.39 5.75 5.93
C TYR A 28 2.71 5.02 5.86
N PHE A 29 3.32 5.00 4.69
CA PHE A 29 4.67 4.51 4.49
C PHE A 29 5.42 5.43 3.52
N HIS A 30 6.73 5.41 3.58
CA HIS A 30 7.59 6.20 2.73
C HIS A 30 8.27 5.28 1.72
N ASN A 31 8.09 5.57 0.43
CA ASN A 31 8.68 4.89 -0.71
C ASN A 31 8.37 3.39 -0.80
N CYS A 32 8.91 2.57 0.08
CA CYS A 32 8.68 1.14 0.14
C CYS A 32 8.04 0.71 1.46
N PHE A 33 7.42 -0.45 1.46
CA PHE A 33 6.76 -1.03 2.62
C PHE A 33 7.77 -1.89 3.40
N TYR A 34 8.13 -1.44 4.60
CA TYR A 34 9.11 -2.09 5.47
C TYR A 34 8.53 -2.45 6.84
N ASP A 35 9.41 -2.64 7.84
CA ASP A 35 9.08 -2.97 9.23
C ASP A 35 8.37 -1.84 10.00
N GLN A 36 8.32 -0.64 9.43
CA GLN A 36 7.74 0.54 10.04
C GLN A 36 6.68 1.17 9.14
N LEU A 37 5.56 1.51 9.78
CA LEU A 37 4.50 2.35 9.23
C LEU A 37 4.39 3.63 10.06
N PHE A 38 3.55 4.55 9.64
CA PHE A 38 3.33 5.82 10.34
C PHE A 38 1.84 6.06 10.52
N THR A 39 1.48 6.73 11.61
CA THR A 39 0.09 7.11 11.91
C THR A 39 -0.29 8.48 11.35
N ALA A 40 0.69 9.23 10.82
CA ALA A 40 0.48 10.54 10.20
C ALA A 40 1.21 10.64 8.84
N PRO A 41 0.68 11.43 7.89
CA PRO A 41 1.21 11.52 6.52
C PRO A 41 2.60 12.17 6.45
N GLN A 42 3.02 12.90 7.48
CA GLN A 42 4.35 13.50 7.55
C GLN A 42 5.45 12.47 7.81
N CYS A 43 5.08 11.24 8.18
CA CYS A 43 6.00 10.13 8.46
C CYS A 43 7.15 10.54 9.41
N LYS A 44 6.82 11.27 10.47
CA LYS A 44 7.81 11.67 11.47
C LYS A 44 8.15 10.53 12.40
N TRP A 45 9.30 10.65 13.08
CA TRP A 45 9.77 9.63 14.01
C TRP A 45 8.76 9.30 15.12
N GLU A 46 8.14 10.31 15.70
CA GLU A 46 7.12 10.17 16.74
C GLU A 46 5.85 9.45 16.30
N ASP A 47 5.59 9.39 14.99
CA ASP A 47 4.41 8.77 14.40
C ASP A 47 4.64 7.29 14.00
N LYS A 48 5.83 6.75 14.27
CA LYS A 48 6.18 5.36 13.89
C LYS A 48 5.37 4.33 14.66
N VAL A 49 4.98 3.29 13.94
CA VAL A 49 4.37 2.08 14.48
C VAL A 49 4.97 0.86 13.78
N SER A 50 5.20 -0.22 14.51
CA SER A 50 5.72 -1.45 13.92
C SER A 50 4.71 -2.05 12.94
N THR A 51 5.17 -2.36 11.72
CA THR A 51 4.39 -3.09 10.73
C THR A 51 3.93 -4.44 11.28
N GLU A 52 4.81 -5.16 11.95
CA GLU A 52 4.49 -6.44 12.58
C GLU A 52 3.37 -6.30 13.61
N TRP A 53 3.43 -5.26 14.45
CA TRP A 53 2.38 -4.97 15.41
C TRP A 53 1.03 -4.72 14.71
N VAL A 54 1.00 -3.91 13.66
CA VAL A 54 -0.22 -3.62 12.88
C VAL A 54 -0.78 -4.92 12.28
N LEU A 55 0.07 -5.73 11.65
CA LEU A 55 -0.36 -6.98 11.03
C LEU A 55 -0.91 -8.00 12.05
N HIS A 56 -0.38 -8.04 13.27
CA HIS A 56 -0.88 -8.93 14.32
C HIS A 56 -2.16 -8.42 15.00
N ASN A 57 -2.28 -7.12 15.19
CA ASN A 57 -3.39 -6.53 15.96
C ASN A 57 -4.65 -6.27 15.12
N LEU A 58 -4.51 -6.14 13.81
CA LEU A 58 -5.67 -6.05 12.93
C LEU A 58 -6.24 -7.44 12.65
N LYS A 59 -7.56 -7.56 12.70
CA LYS A 59 -8.27 -8.81 12.38
C LYS A 59 -8.07 -9.17 10.92
N PRO A 60 -7.97 -10.47 10.55
CA PRO A 60 -7.75 -10.90 9.17
C PRO A 60 -8.91 -10.56 8.22
N GLU A 61 -10.09 -10.26 8.76
CA GLU A 61 -11.27 -9.85 7.99
C GLU A 61 -11.18 -8.41 7.46
N TYR A 62 -10.20 -7.62 7.93
CA TYR A 62 -9.98 -6.29 7.34
C TYR A 62 -9.68 -6.40 5.85
N LYS A 63 -10.28 -5.51 5.09
CA LYS A 63 -9.96 -5.30 3.68
C LYS A 63 -8.87 -4.26 3.57
N VAL A 64 -7.85 -4.54 2.82
CA VAL A 64 -6.67 -3.68 2.72
C VAL A 64 -6.63 -3.01 1.35
N ILE A 65 -6.48 -1.70 1.36
CA ILE A 65 -6.19 -0.91 0.17
C ILE A 65 -4.81 -0.27 0.38
N VAL A 66 -3.84 -0.69 -0.41
CA VAL A 66 -2.53 -0.03 -0.46
C VAL A 66 -2.57 1.03 -1.55
N VAL A 67 -2.05 2.22 -1.27
CA VAL A 67 -1.98 3.32 -2.24
C VAL A 67 -0.53 3.75 -2.40
N GLY A 68 -0.03 3.66 -3.62
CA GLY A 68 1.35 4.03 -3.95
C GLY A 68 1.66 3.84 -5.43
N ASP A 69 2.69 4.52 -5.93
CA ASP A 69 3.09 4.45 -7.33
C ASP A 69 3.84 3.15 -7.69
N ALA A 70 4.32 2.43 -6.68
CA ALA A 70 5.04 1.17 -6.84
C ALA A 70 6.35 1.28 -7.68
N THR A 71 6.96 2.46 -7.73
CA THR A 71 8.16 2.76 -8.54
C THR A 71 9.45 2.86 -7.74
N MET A 72 9.55 2.15 -6.61
CA MET A 72 10.79 2.09 -5.83
C MET A 72 11.92 1.42 -6.64
N GLY A 73 13.16 1.65 -6.23
CA GLY A 73 14.30 0.94 -6.80
C GLY A 73 14.16 -0.59 -6.63
N PRO A 74 14.59 -1.41 -7.61
CA PRO A 74 14.52 -2.87 -7.46
C PRO A 74 15.19 -3.39 -6.20
N ALA A 75 16.33 -2.84 -5.80
CA ALA A 75 17.02 -3.22 -4.57
C ALA A 75 16.20 -2.88 -3.32
N GLU A 76 15.52 -1.72 -3.29
CA GLU A 76 14.63 -1.35 -2.19
C GLU A 76 13.51 -2.37 -1.98
N LEU A 77 12.99 -2.91 -3.07
CA LEU A 77 11.90 -3.90 -3.01
C LEU A 77 12.42 -5.31 -2.71
N LEU A 78 13.54 -5.72 -3.33
CA LEU A 78 13.94 -7.13 -3.42
C LEU A 78 15.07 -7.53 -2.49
N GLU A 79 15.81 -6.58 -1.90
CA GLU A 79 17.01 -6.87 -1.13
C GLU A 79 16.92 -6.39 0.33
N PRO A 80 17.35 -7.19 1.31
CA PRO A 80 17.64 -6.69 2.63
C PRO A 80 18.75 -5.62 2.54
N GLY A 81 18.62 -4.54 3.33
CA GLY A 81 19.57 -3.42 3.26
C GLY A 81 19.44 -2.56 2.01
N GLY A 82 18.44 -2.79 1.15
CA GLY A 82 18.23 -2.05 -0.09
C GLY A 82 17.54 -0.69 0.06
N THR A 83 17.16 -0.32 1.28
CA THR A 83 16.56 0.99 1.54
C THR A 83 17.50 2.14 1.18
N LEU A 84 16.94 3.20 0.61
CA LEU A 84 17.64 4.47 0.37
C LEU A 84 17.56 5.44 1.56
N ASP A 85 16.88 5.06 2.62
CA ASP A 85 16.82 5.83 3.86
C ASP A 85 18.06 5.52 4.70
N TYR A 86 18.97 6.49 4.82
CA TYR A 86 20.22 6.35 5.55
C TYR A 86 20.06 6.11 7.06
N ASP A 87 18.90 6.48 7.61
CA ASP A 87 18.57 6.33 9.03
C ASP A 87 17.80 5.03 9.31
N HIS A 88 17.61 4.19 8.31
CA HIS A 88 16.83 2.97 8.42
C HIS A 88 17.53 1.79 7.72
N GLU A 89 17.90 0.78 8.48
CA GLU A 89 18.36 -0.52 7.96
C GLU A 89 17.17 -1.48 7.89
N ASN A 90 16.84 -1.96 6.68
CA ASN A 90 15.82 -2.98 6.51
C ASN A 90 16.44 -4.38 6.49
N ASP A 91 16.33 -5.11 7.59
CA ASP A 91 16.80 -6.50 7.71
C ASP A 91 16.06 -7.47 6.77
N LYS A 92 14.87 -7.09 6.35
CA LYS A 92 13.97 -7.87 5.52
C LYS A 92 13.57 -7.07 4.29
N ALA A 93 13.60 -7.69 3.11
CA ALA A 93 13.22 -7.05 1.87
C ALA A 93 11.77 -6.54 1.87
N GLY A 94 11.49 -5.45 1.17
CA GLY A 94 10.13 -4.89 1.08
C GLY A 94 9.11 -5.88 0.54
N ILE A 95 9.51 -6.70 -0.45
CA ILE A 95 8.63 -7.74 -1.03
C ILE A 95 8.18 -8.78 0.00
N ASP A 96 9.02 -9.09 0.98
CA ASP A 96 8.67 -10.06 2.02
C ASP A 96 7.63 -9.50 3.00
N TRP A 97 7.69 -8.21 3.28
CA TRP A 97 6.65 -7.51 4.04
C TRP A 97 5.33 -7.46 3.28
N ILE A 98 5.37 -7.18 1.97
CA ILE A 98 4.22 -7.21 1.07
C ILE A 98 3.57 -8.59 1.06
N LYS A 99 4.36 -9.66 0.93
CA LYS A 99 3.87 -11.05 1.01
C LYS A 99 3.27 -11.39 2.37
N THR A 100 3.87 -10.90 3.46
CA THR A 100 3.36 -11.08 4.81
C THR A 100 2.00 -10.42 4.97
N LEU A 101 1.84 -9.19 4.47
CA LEU A 101 0.56 -8.48 4.45
C LEU A 101 -0.50 -9.28 3.68
N LYS A 102 -0.16 -9.74 2.46
CA LYS A 102 -1.09 -10.52 1.64
C LYS A 102 -1.48 -11.85 2.28
N LYS A 103 -0.55 -12.50 2.95
CA LYS A 103 -0.83 -13.74 3.70
C LYS A 103 -1.78 -13.49 4.88
N ARG A 104 -1.64 -12.33 5.55
CA ARG A 104 -2.49 -11.96 6.69
C ARG A 104 -3.90 -11.55 6.26
N PHE A 105 -4.00 -10.77 5.18
CA PHE A 105 -5.26 -10.23 4.67
C PHE A 105 -5.54 -10.78 3.28
N THR A 106 -6.51 -11.68 3.17
CA THR A 106 -6.87 -12.33 1.91
C THR A 106 -7.53 -11.38 0.91
N SER A 107 -8.17 -10.32 1.41
CA SER A 107 -8.81 -9.28 0.61
C SER A 107 -7.93 -8.02 0.61
N ALA A 108 -7.03 -7.91 -0.35
CA ALA A 108 -6.12 -6.79 -0.48
C ALA A 108 -5.96 -6.38 -1.95
N VAL A 109 -5.94 -5.07 -2.21
CA VAL A 109 -5.76 -4.46 -3.53
C VAL A 109 -4.75 -3.33 -3.48
N TRP A 110 -4.23 -2.94 -4.63
CA TRP A 110 -3.34 -1.80 -4.79
C TRP A 110 -3.98 -0.73 -5.70
N LEU A 111 -3.99 0.52 -5.25
CA LEU A 111 -4.37 1.69 -6.05
C LEU A 111 -3.12 2.46 -6.45
N ASN A 112 -2.88 2.58 -7.75
CA ASN A 112 -1.70 3.25 -8.28
C ASN A 112 -2.06 4.62 -8.86
N PRO A 113 -1.44 5.72 -8.38
CA PRO A 113 -1.68 7.07 -8.91
C PRO A 113 -1.09 7.31 -10.30
N LEU A 114 -0.15 6.46 -10.76
CA LEU A 114 0.37 6.56 -12.12
C LEU A 114 -0.65 6.06 -13.13
N HIS A 115 -0.68 6.71 -14.29
CA HIS A 115 -1.54 6.29 -15.38
C HIS A 115 -1.17 4.88 -15.87
N GLU A 116 -2.16 4.01 -16.09
CA GLU A 116 -1.96 2.59 -16.45
C GLU A 116 -1.04 2.37 -17.66
N LYS A 117 -1.03 3.29 -18.63
CA LYS A 117 -0.13 3.24 -19.80
C LYS A 117 1.36 3.27 -19.42
N LEU A 118 1.68 3.74 -18.22
CA LEU A 118 3.06 3.83 -17.74
C LEU A 118 3.50 2.58 -16.97
N TRP A 119 2.59 1.68 -16.62
CA TRP A 119 2.94 0.55 -15.75
C TRP A 119 3.85 -0.49 -16.40
N ASP A 120 3.87 -0.56 -17.71
CA ASP A 120 4.68 -1.50 -18.48
C ASP A 120 5.66 -0.78 -19.44
N TYR A 121 6.02 0.49 -19.13
CA TYR A 121 6.70 1.36 -20.08
C TYR A 121 8.19 1.04 -20.28
N ASP A 122 8.93 0.82 -19.17
CA ASP A 122 10.38 0.58 -19.22
C ASP A 122 10.90 -0.12 -17.95
N ALA A 123 12.24 -0.21 -17.82
CA ALA A 123 12.90 -0.82 -16.68
C ALA A 123 12.60 -0.11 -15.34
N SER A 124 12.27 1.19 -15.34
CA SER A 124 11.92 1.94 -14.12
C SER A 124 10.57 1.53 -13.54
N THR A 125 9.73 0.87 -14.33
CA THR A 125 8.41 0.37 -13.91
C THR A 125 8.41 -1.11 -13.53
N ARG A 126 9.59 -1.75 -13.50
CA ARG A 126 9.70 -3.19 -13.19
C ARG A 126 9.11 -3.55 -11.83
N THR A 127 9.25 -2.70 -10.84
CA THR A 127 8.69 -2.93 -9.50
C THR A 127 7.18 -2.90 -9.50
N ILE A 128 6.55 -2.12 -10.38
CA ILE A 128 5.09 -2.15 -10.59
C ILE A 128 4.64 -3.54 -11.02
N GLN A 129 5.34 -4.16 -11.97
CA GLN A 129 5.01 -5.50 -12.46
C GLN A 129 5.13 -6.54 -11.34
N ILE A 130 6.21 -6.49 -10.54
CA ILE A 130 6.43 -7.39 -9.40
C ILE A 130 5.31 -7.24 -8.35
N ILE A 131 4.89 -6.02 -8.05
CA ILE A 131 3.81 -5.77 -7.09
C ILE A 131 2.46 -6.23 -7.65
N ARG A 132 2.20 -6.06 -8.96
CA ARG A 132 0.99 -6.57 -9.63
C ARG A 132 0.85 -8.09 -9.58
N GLU A 133 1.95 -8.83 -9.49
CA GLU A 133 1.91 -10.28 -9.24
C GLU A 133 1.40 -10.63 -7.84
N GLN A 134 1.53 -9.69 -6.88
CA GLN A 134 1.10 -9.88 -5.51
C GLN A 134 -0.32 -9.39 -5.26
N PHE A 135 -0.73 -8.27 -5.89
CA PHE A 135 -2.02 -7.62 -5.67
C PHE A 135 -2.74 -7.30 -6.98
N PRO A 136 -4.06 -7.47 -7.03
CA PRO A 136 -4.86 -6.78 -8.03
C PRO A 136 -4.60 -5.28 -7.93
N MET A 137 -4.18 -4.65 -9.03
CA MET A 137 -3.82 -3.24 -9.09
C MET A 137 -4.81 -2.48 -9.98
N PHE A 138 -5.25 -1.33 -9.50
CA PHE A 138 -6.20 -0.46 -10.19
C PHE A 138 -5.66 0.98 -10.20
N PRO A 139 -6.03 1.81 -11.19
CA PRO A 139 -5.66 3.21 -11.19
C PRO A 139 -6.35 3.96 -10.04
N LEU A 140 -5.69 4.97 -9.48
CA LEU A 140 -6.27 5.86 -8.46
C LEU A 140 -7.22 6.87 -9.12
N THR A 141 -8.36 6.37 -9.56
CA THR A 141 -9.48 7.10 -10.16
C THR A 141 -10.78 6.66 -9.51
N VAL A 142 -11.87 7.35 -9.77
CA VAL A 142 -13.20 6.94 -9.28
C VAL A 142 -13.53 5.53 -9.78
N GLN A 143 -13.35 5.28 -11.08
CA GLN A 143 -13.60 3.98 -11.69
C GLN A 143 -12.66 2.88 -11.15
N GLY A 144 -11.37 3.22 -10.94
CA GLY A 144 -10.41 2.29 -10.35
C GLY A 144 -10.76 1.94 -8.90
N LEU A 145 -11.22 2.91 -8.10
CA LEU A 145 -11.68 2.67 -6.74
C LEU A 145 -12.94 1.80 -6.71
N GLU A 146 -13.91 2.04 -7.58
CA GLU A 146 -15.11 1.20 -7.71
C GLU A 146 -14.75 -0.25 -8.06
N ALA A 147 -13.83 -0.45 -9.01
CA ALA A 147 -13.32 -1.76 -9.38
C ALA A 147 -12.59 -2.44 -8.23
N ALA A 148 -11.75 -1.71 -7.49
CA ALA A 148 -11.05 -2.19 -6.31
C ALA A 148 -12.01 -2.62 -5.19
N ILE A 149 -13.04 -1.84 -4.91
CA ILE A 149 -14.07 -2.19 -3.92
C ILE A 149 -14.83 -3.45 -4.35
N LYS A 150 -15.17 -3.57 -5.63
CA LYS A 150 -15.81 -4.78 -6.18
C LYS A 150 -14.91 -6.00 -6.01
N GLU A 151 -13.60 -5.86 -6.24
CA GLU A 151 -12.62 -6.93 -6.04
C GLU A 151 -12.56 -7.37 -4.57
N LEU A 152 -12.51 -6.41 -3.63
CA LEU A 152 -12.47 -6.67 -2.19
C LEU A 152 -13.72 -7.38 -1.66
N ARG A 153 -14.85 -7.29 -2.36
CA ARG A 153 -16.10 -7.95 -2.00
C ARG A 153 -16.24 -9.36 -2.58
N LYS A 154 -15.33 -9.79 -3.44
CA LYS A 154 -15.32 -11.17 -3.93
C LYS A 154 -15.07 -12.13 -2.76
N GLY A 155 -15.99 -13.07 -2.55
CA GLY A 155 -15.93 -14.00 -1.41
C GLY A 155 -16.81 -13.62 -0.22
N GLU A 156 -17.49 -12.47 -0.24
CA GLU A 156 -18.64 -12.21 0.60
C GLU A 156 -19.86 -12.90 -0.05
N ALA A 157 -20.05 -14.15 0.30
CA ALA A 157 -21.28 -14.87 -0.03
C ALA A 157 -22.31 -14.67 1.07
#